data_45a8faa34ec90353ffea1c0b2fcd22ba
#
_entry.id   45a8faa34ec90353ffea1c0b2fcd22ba
#
_cell.length_a   1.000
_cell.length_b   1.000
_cell.length_c   1.000
_cell.angle_alpha   90.00
_cell.angle_beta   90.00
_cell.angle_gamma   90.00
#
_symmetry.space_group_name_H-M   'P 1'
#
loop_
_entity.id
_entity.type
_entity.pdbx_description
1 polymer ?
#
loop_
_entity_poly.entity_id
_entity_poly.type
_entity_poly.pdbx_seq_one_letter_code
_entity_poly.pdbx_strand_id
1 'polypeptide(L)'
;MRFIIFLFMMLASSVNAERRELILSSTTSTQNSGLYDYILPMFTKDTGILVKVVAVGTGQAIRIARNGDADALLVHHRPSEDLFMEDNFGKERFDVMYNDFVLIGPQKNKTRFETLSDFFIKAKTTSLFPFISRGDDSGTHKKEIELWNIFTNSKPKEKWYIEIGSGMGAALNMA
;
A
#
# COMPACT_ATOMS: atom_id res chain seq x y z
N MET A 1 47.07 -22.65 -59.43
CA MET A 1 46.88 -21.56 -58.45
C MET A 1 45.43 -21.62 -57.92
N ARG A 2 45.25 -22.20 -56.73
CA ARG A 2 43.89 -22.39 -56.14
C ARG A 2 43.68 -21.29 -55.10
N PHE A 3 42.74 -20.37 -55.36
CA PHE A 3 42.31 -19.37 -54.39
C PHE A 3 41.30 -20.01 -53.41
N ILE A 4 41.65 -20.11 -52.16
CA ILE A 4 40.76 -20.49 -51.06
C ILE A 4 40.17 -19.20 -50.51
N ILE A 5 38.87 -18.99 -50.77
CA ILE A 5 38.09 -17.90 -50.19
C ILE A 5 37.65 -18.35 -48.80
N PHE A 6 38.21 -17.79 -47.72
CA PHE A 6 37.73 -17.96 -46.36
C PHE A 6 36.52 -17.05 -46.16
N LEU A 7 35.35 -17.63 -46.18
CA LEU A 7 34.11 -16.97 -45.81
C LEU A 7 34.02 -16.93 -44.26
N PHE A 8 34.39 -15.77 -43.67
CA PHE A 8 34.27 -15.53 -42.24
C PHE A 8 32.78 -15.25 -41.93
N MET A 9 32.05 -16.29 -41.51
CA MET A 9 30.65 -16.18 -41.09
C MET A 9 30.65 -15.59 -39.69
N MET A 10 30.47 -14.24 -39.58
CA MET A 10 30.18 -13.58 -38.30
C MET A 10 28.82 -14.05 -37.78
N LEU A 11 28.81 -15.01 -36.87
CA LEU A 11 27.68 -15.30 -36.01
C LEU A 11 27.44 -14.11 -35.09
N ALA A 12 26.59 -13.20 -35.50
CA ALA A 12 26.02 -12.20 -34.61
C ALA A 12 25.13 -12.93 -33.61
N SER A 13 25.70 -13.35 -32.48
CA SER A 13 24.94 -13.80 -31.33
C SER A 13 24.11 -12.61 -30.85
N SER A 14 22.84 -12.57 -31.18
CA SER A 14 21.87 -11.67 -30.57
C SER A 14 21.80 -12.07 -29.10
N VAL A 15 22.54 -11.34 -28.27
CA VAL A 15 22.35 -11.41 -26.81
C VAL A 15 20.94 -10.86 -26.58
N ASN A 16 19.96 -11.72 -26.53
CA ASN A 16 18.67 -11.40 -25.97
C ASN A 16 18.96 -11.07 -24.49
N ALA A 17 19.08 -9.79 -24.16
CA ALA A 17 19.07 -9.34 -22.78
C ALA A 17 17.71 -9.76 -22.21
N GLU A 18 17.70 -10.86 -21.45
CA GLU A 18 16.54 -11.33 -20.73
C GLU A 18 16.07 -10.16 -19.85
N ARG A 19 14.90 -9.58 -20.18
CA ARG A 19 14.35 -8.48 -19.41
C ARG A 19 14.07 -9.02 -18.02
N ARG A 20 14.88 -8.62 -17.08
CA ARG A 20 14.64 -8.97 -15.68
C ARG A 20 13.37 -8.24 -15.23
N GLU A 21 12.40 -9.00 -14.75
CA GLU A 21 11.15 -8.47 -14.21
C GLU A 21 11.09 -8.76 -12.71
N LEU A 22 10.48 -7.85 -11.97
CA LEU A 22 10.23 -7.95 -10.53
C LEU A 22 8.76 -7.66 -10.26
N ILE A 23 8.09 -8.51 -9.51
CA ILE A 23 6.71 -8.31 -9.06
C ILE A 23 6.74 -7.64 -7.69
N LEU A 24 6.20 -6.42 -7.62
CA LEU A 24 6.05 -5.65 -6.39
C LEU A 24 4.61 -5.71 -5.91
N SER A 25 4.34 -6.44 -4.83
CA SER A 25 3.04 -6.38 -4.16
C SER A 25 2.95 -5.13 -3.28
N SER A 26 1.91 -4.33 -3.45
CA SER A 26 1.77 -3.07 -2.75
C SER A 26 0.32 -2.63 -2.57
N THR A 27 0.11 -1.37 -2.16
CA THR A 27 -1.21 -0.86 -1.83
C THR A 27 -1.75 0.11 -2.88
N THR A 28 -3.10 0.11 -3.04
CA THR A 28 -3.79 1.06 -3.91
C THR A 28 -3.57 2.51 -3.50
N SER A 29 -3.38 2.79 -2.21
CA SER A 29 -3.08 4.14 -1.73
C SER A 29 -1.71 4.62 -2.20
N THR A 30 -0.70 3.75 -2.20
CA THR A 30 0.63 4.06 -2.73
C THR A 30 0.60 4.22 -4.26
N GLN A 31 -0.11 3.35 -4.97
CA GLN A 31 -0.33 3.49 -6.42
C GLN A 31 -0.99 4.83 -6.76
N ASN A 32 -2.08 5.17 -6.06
CA ASN A 32 -2.86 6.38 -6.33
C ASN A 32 -2.13 7.69 -5.94
N SER A 33 -1.06 7.62 -5.17
CA SER A 33 -0.22 8.79 -4.86
C SER A 33 0.63 9.26 -6.04
N GLY A 34 0.75 8.45 -7.11
CA GLY A 34 1.63 8.72 -8.24
C GLY A 34 3.11 8.37 -7.99
N LEU A 35 3.45 7.83 -6.82
CA LEU A 35 4.83 7.50 -6.46
C LEU A 35 5.48 6.58 -7.49
N TYR A 36 4.78 5.53 -7.89
CA TYR A 36 5.33 4.53 -8.81
C TYR A 36 5.58 5.07 -10.21
N ASP A 37 4.70 5.94 -10.70
CA ASP A 37 4.85 6.59 -12.00
C ASP A 37 6.11 7.46 -12.05
N TYR A 38 6.52 7.98 -10.89
CA TYR A 38 7.71 8.79 -10.75
C TYR A 38 9.00 7.95 -10.58
N ILE A 39 9.02 6.98 -9.63
CA ILE A 39 10.27 6.29 -9.26
C ILE A 39 10.61 5.10 -10.16
N LEU A 40 9.61 4.33 -10.66
CA LEU A 40 9.89 3.09 -11.37
C LEU A 40 10.59 3.29 -12.73
N PRO A 41 10.29 4.33 -13.53
CA PRO A 41 11.06 4.61 -14.73
C PRO A 41 12.54 4.88 -14.44
N MET A 42 12.84 5.57 -13.34
CA MET A 42 14.22 5.84 -12.91
C MET A 42 14.91 4.54 -12.50
N PHE A 43 14.25 3.73 -11.68
CA PHE A 43 14.76 2.42 -11.26
C PHE A 43 15.05 1.51 -12.46
N THR A 44 14.11 1.41 -13.41
CA THR A 44 14.30 0.61 -14.62
C THR A 44 15.46 1.11 -15.47
N LYS A 45 15.61 2.43 -15.60
CA LYS A 45 16.74 3.04 -16.33
C LYS A 45 18.09 2.69 -15.69
N ASP A 46 18.17 2.72 -14.36
CA ASP A 46 19.42 2.54 -13.62
C ASP A 46 19.82 1.05 -13.47
N THR A 47 18.82 0.16 -13.41
CA THR A 47 19.05 -1.27 -13.11
C THR A 47 18.79 -2.22 -14.29
N GLY A 48 18.03 -1.77 -15.30
CA GLY A 48 17.51 -2.63 -16.35
C GLY A 48 16.38 -3.57 -15.91
N ILE A 49 15.88 -3.44 -14.67
CA ILE A 49 14.82 -4.28 -14.11
C ILE A 49 13.47 -3.59 -14.32
N LEU A 50 12.51 -4.30 -14.91
CA LEU A 50 11.13 -3.85 -15.01
C LEU A 50 10.34 -4.26 -13.79
N VAL A 51 9.73 -3.30 -13.08
CA VAL A 51 8.89 -3.59 -11.92
C VAL A 51 7.42 -3.61 -12.32
N LYS A 52 6.76 -4.75 -12.05
CA LYS A 52 5.30 -4.92 -12.20
C LYS A 52 4.63 -4.74 -10.85
N VAL A 53 3.81 -3.72 -10.70
CA VAL A 53 3.11 -3.41 -9.44
C VAL A 53 1.77 -4.11 -9.39
N VAL A 54 1.52 -4.84 -8.30
CA VAL A 54 0.21 -5.41 -7.93
C VAL A 54 -0.31 -4.60 -6.74
N ALA A 55 -1.16 -3.61 -7.02
CA ALA A 55 -1.69 -2.68 -6.03
C ALA A 55 -3.08 -3.11 -5.54
N VAL A 56 -3.15 -3.51 -4.26
CA VAL A 56 -4.36 -4.03 -3.61
C VAL A 56 -4.47 -3.49 -2.16
N GLY A 57 -5.37 -4.00 -1.34
CA GLY A 57 -5.38 -3.68 0.09
C GLY A 57 -4.19 -4.30 0.83
N THR A 58 -3.73 -3.67 1.94
CA THR A 58 -2.54 -4.13 2.69
C THR A 58 -2.59 -5.61 3.05
N GLY A 59 -3.73 -6.10 3.56
CA GLY A 59 -3.88 -7.51 3.94
C GLY A 59 -3.76 -8.44 2.73
N GLN A 60 -4.30 -8.06 1.58
CA GLN A 60 -4.17 -8.84 0.35
C GLN A 60 -2.75 -8.77 -0.22
N ALA A 61 -2.10 -7.61 -0.18
CA ALA A 61 -0.70 -7.49 -0.62
C ALA A 61 0.23 -8.43 0.15
N ILE A 62 0.05 -8.51 1.47
CA ILE A 62 0.79 -9.42 2.34
C ILE A 62 0.48 -10.88 2.00
N ARG A 63 -0.79 -11.24 1.72
CA ARG A 63 -1.16 -12.61 1.30
C ARG A 63 -0.49 -13.02 0.00
N ILE A 64 -0.44 -12.13 -1.00
CA ILE A 64 0.25 -12.36 -2.28
C ILE A 64 1.73 -12.66 -2.03
N ALA A 65 2.40 -11.83 -1.21
CA ALA A 65 3.81 -12.05 -0.87
C ALA A 65 4.04 -13.34 -0.06
N ARG A 66 3.14 -13.69 0.88
CA ARG A 66 3.21 -14.97 1.63
C ARG A 66 3.09 -16.20 0.74
N ASN A 67 2.32 -16.11 -0.34
CA ASN A 67 2.17 -17.20 -1.30
C ASN A 67 3.39 -17.36 -2.22
N GLY A 68 4.34 -16.41 -2.21
CA GLY A 68 5.47 -16.39 -3.14
C GLY A 68 5.12 -15.81 -4.52
N ASP A 69 3.98 -15.15 -4.64
CA ASP A 69 3.49 -14.55 -5.90
C ASP A 69 4.05 -13.12 -6.13
N ALA A 70 4.99 -12.67 -5.27
CA ALA A 70 5.68 -11.40 -5.40
C ALA A 70 7.13 -11.51 -4.90
N ASP A 71 8.04 -10.81 -5.57
CA ASP A 71 9.47 -10.74 -5.23
C ASP A 71 9.76 -9.70 -4.15
N ALA A 72 8.92 -8.68 -4.07
CA ALA A 72 9.03 -7.61 -3.07
C ALA A 72 7.65 -7.17 -2.57
N LEU A 73 7.62 -6.68 -1.33
CA LEU A 73 6.43 -6.17 -0.66
C LEU A 73 6.70 -4.75 -0.18
N LEU A 74 5.85 -3.78 -0.59
CA LEU A 74 5.90 -2.40 -0.12
C LEU A 74 4.54 -1.99 0.43
N VAL A 75 4.44 -1.96 1.76
CA VAL A 75 3.22 -1.67 2.51
C VAL A 75 3.52 -0.69 3.65
N HIS A 76 2.51 -0.28 4.40
CA HIS A 76 2.62 0.78 5.39
C HIS A 76 1.83 0.47 6.69
N HIS A 77 1.85 -0.80 7.13
CA HIS A 77 1.26 -1.21 8.41
C HIS A 77 2.27 -2.04 9.20
N ARG A 78 3.08 -1.37 10.02
CA ARG A 78 4.21 -1.94 10.75
C ARG A 78 3.89 -3.23 11.49
N PRO A 79 2.79 -3.36 12.26
CA PRO A 79 2.49 -4.63 12.94
C PRO A 79 2.32 -5.82 12.00
N SER A 80 1.73 -5.61 10.80
CA SER A 80 1.59 -6.69 9.81
C SER A 80 2.91 -7.02 9.11
N GLU A 81 3.80 -6.04 8.96
CA GLU A 81 5.14 -6.24 8.41
C GLU A 81 6.00 -7.04 9.38
N ASP A 82 5.95 -6.72 10.68
CA ASP A 82 6.70 -7.43 11.71
C ASP A 82 6.26 -8.90 11.79
N LEU A 83 4.95 -9.19 11.77
CA LEU A 83 4.43 -10.56 11.69
C LEU A 83 4.88 -11.30 10.42
N PHE A 84 4.95 -10.62 9.28
CA PHE A 84 5.44 -11.20 8.04
C PHE A 84 6.89 -11.63 8.15
N MET A 85 7.73 -10.84 8.83
CA MET A 85 9.13 -11.16 9.10
C MET A 85 9.30 -12.25 10.16
N GLU A 86 8.53 -12.20 11.26
CA GLU A 86 8.53 -13.21 12.33
C GLU A 86 8.14 -14.60 11.81
N ASP A 87 7.19 -14.65 10.87
CA ASP A 87 6.77 -15.88 10.20
C ASP A 87 7.77 -16.36 9.12
N ASN A 88 8.92 -15.68 8.94
CA ASN A 88 9.98 -15.99 7.98
C ASN A 88 9.56 -15.94 6.50
N PHE A 89 8.56 -15.14 6.15
CA PHE A 89 8.18 -14.91 4.76
C PHE A 89 9.05 -13.85 4.08
N GLY A 90 9.66 -12.94 4.83
CA GLY A 90 10.58 -11.92 4.34
C GLY A 90 12.02 -12.25 4.68
N LYS A 91 12.94 -11.91 3.77
CA LYS A 91 14.39 -12.03 4.01
C LYS A 91 14.94 -10.84 4.79
N GLU A 92 14.57 -9.64 4.37
CA GLU A 92 15.02 -8.38 4.95
C GLU A 92 13.88 -7.37 4.92
N ARG A 93 13.85 -6.44 5.88
CA ARG A 93 12.90 -5.34 5.98
C ARG A 93 13.64 -4.01 6.10
N PHE A 94 13.21 -3.04 5.32
CA PHE A 94 13.76 -1.68 5.31
C PHE A 94 12.68 -0.65 5.59
N ASP A 95 13.00 0.38 6.36
CA ASP A 95 12.18 1.58 6.46
C ASP A 95 12.44 2.44 5.20
N VAL A 96 11.39 2.77 4.44
CA VAL A 96 11.51 3.51 3.18
C VAL A 96 11.05 4.95 3.37
N MET A 97 9.87 5.17 3.96
CA MET A 97 9.26 6.47 4.18
C MET A 97 8.17 6.38 5.24
N TYR A 98 7.68 7.51 5.70
CA TYR A 98 6.52 7.62 6.58
C TYR A 98 5.45 8.51 5.95
N ASN A 99 4.23 8.37 6.44
CA ASN A 99 3.11 9.27 6.15
C ASN A 99 2.24 9.42 7.38
N ASP A 100 1.52 10.54 7.44
CA ASP A 100 0.61 10.81 8.54
C ASP A 100 -0.82 10.39 8.21
N PHE A 101 -1.58 10.05 9.26
CA PHE A 101 -3.02 9.88 9.18
C PHE A 101 -3.68 11.14 9.71
N VAL A 102 -4.71 11.60 9.02
CA VAL A 102 -5.46 12.80 9.40
C VAL A 102 -6.94 12.49 9.50
N LEU A 103 -7.62 13.17 10.42
CA LEU A 103 -9.06 13.18 10.51
C LEU A 103 -9.57 14.38 9.72
N ILE A 104 -10.46 14.14 8.80
CA ILE A 104 -11.09 15.19 8.01
C ILE A 104 -12.60 15.18 8.18
N GLY A 105 -13.23 16.33 7.91
CA GLY A 105 -14.67 16.47 7.93
C GLY A 105 -15.11 17.76 7.24
N PRO A 106 -16.43 18.00 7.10
CA PRO A 106 -16.94 19.18 6.45
C PRO A 106 -16.44 20.49 7.11
N GLN A 107 -15.99 21.44 6.30
CA GLN A 107 -15.49 22.73 6.79
C GLN A 107 -16.52 23.51 7.63
N LYS A 108 -17.81 23.27 7.37
CA LYS A 108 -18.92 23.90 8.11
C LYS A 108 -19.16 23.31 9.49
N ASN A 109 -18.51 22.18 9.82
CA ASN A 109 -18.63 21.58 11.13
C ASN A 109 -17.93 22.46 12.17
N LYS A 110 -18.72 23.07 13.06
CA LYS A 110 -18.23 23.99 14.11
C LYS A 110 -17.66 23.24 15.32
N THR A 111 -17.83 21.93 15.38
CA THR A 111 -17.30 21.13 16.49
C THR A 111 -15.79 21.06 16.35
N ARG A 112 -15.10 21.69 17.29
CA ARG A 112 -13.64 21.61 17.38
C ARG A 112 -13.25 20.53 18.38
N PHE A 113 -12.28 19.74 18.00
CA PHE A 113 -11.63 18.75 18.86
C PHE A 113 -10.19 19.22 19.09
N GLU A 114 -9.74 19.19 20.34
CA GLU A 114 -8.38 19.61 20.69
C GLU A 114 -7.36 18.50 20.34
N THR A 115 -7.79 17.26 20.49
CA THR A 115 -6.96 16.09 20.24
C THR A 115 -7.74 15.01 19.49
N LEU A 116 -7.02 14.05 18.90
CA LEU A 116 -7.64 12.83 18.33
C LEU A 116 -8.40 12.03 19.39
N SER A 117 -7.85 11.91 20.61
CA SER A 117 -8.50 11.25 21.73
C SER A 117 -9.86 11.87 22.03
N ASP A 118 -9.92 13.21 22.12
CA ASP A 118 -11.16 13.96 22.36
C ASP A 118 -12.21 13.69 21.27
N PHE A 119 -11.79 13.64 20.02
CA PHE A 119 -12.66 13.25 18.89
C PHE A 119 -13.24 11.85 19.09
N PHE A 120 -12.40 10.82 19.28
CA PHE A 120 -12.84 9.42 19.34
C PHE A 120 -13.78 9.18 20.51
N ILE A 121 -13.47 9.72 21.69
CA ILE A 121 -14.30 9.63 22.89
C ILE A 121 -15.66 10.30 22.67
N LYS A 122 -15.67 11.55 22.18
CA LYS A 122 -16.90 12.30 21.92
C LYS A 122 -17.74 11.65 20.82
N ALA A 123 -17.15 11.20 19.72
CA ALA A 123 -17.85 10.53 18.65
C ALA A 123 -18.61 9.32 19.17
N LYS A 124 -17.98 8.48 20.00
CA LYS A 124 -18.61 7.27 20.56
C LYS A 124 -19.67 7.56 21.60
N THR A 125 -19.49 8.61 22.43
CA THR A 125 -20.42 8.92 23.51
C THR A 125 -21.64 9.73 23.08
N THR A 126 -21.51 10.54 22.03
CA THR A 126 -22.56 11.49 21.64
C THR A 126 -23.26 11.14 20.33
N SER A 127 -22.65 10.32 19.47
CA SER A 127 -23.16 9.96 18.14
C SER A 127 -23.59 11.18 17.29
N LEU A 128 -22.90 12.32 17.46
CA LEU A 128 -23.31 13.62 16.91
C LEU A 128 -23.22 13.71 15.39
N PHE A 129 -22.43 12.84 14.76
CA PHE A 129 -22.18 12.87 13.31
C PHE A 129 -21.84 11.47 12.81
N PRO A 130 -22.12 11.17 11.52
CA PRO A 130 -21.69 9.93 10.93
C PRO A 130 -20.15 9.90 10.83
N PHE A 131 -19.58 8.73 11.08
CA PHE A 131 -18.17 8.46 10.84
C PHE A 131 -18.06 7.48 9.66
N ILE A 132 -17.31 7.87 8.63
CA ILE A 132 -17.12 7.06 7.44
C ILE A 132 -15.82 6.27 7.58
N SER A 133 -15.96 4.97 7.75
CA SER A 133 -14.86 4.01 7.76
C SER A 133 -14.68 3.37 6.39
N ARG A 134 -13.46 3.09 6.00
CA ARG A 134 -13.20 2.32 4.78
C ARG A 134 -13.74 0.90 4.86
N GLY A 135 -13.61 0.21 5.98
CA GLY A 135 -14.11 -1.16 6.18
C GLY A 135 -13.56 -2.20 5.21
N ASP A 136 -12.33 -1.99 4.65
CA ASP A 136 -11.78 -2.74 3.50
C ASP A 136 -10.46 -3.47 3.79
N ASP A 137 -10.10 -3.68 5.05
CA ASP A 137 -8.83 -4.30 5.49
C ASP A 137 -7.56 -3.56 4.98
N SER A 138 -7.69 -2.30 4.58
CA SER A 138 -6.55 -1.45 4.21
C SER A 138 -5.71 -1.02 5.41
N GLY A 139 -4.52 -0.47 5.16
CA GLY A 139 -3.70 0.13 6.22
C GLY A 139 -4.42 1.26 6.96
N THR A 140 -5.21 2.07 6.24
CA THR A 140 -6.05 3.13 6.83
C THR A 140 -7.12 2.55 7.75
N HIS A 141 -7.82 1.51 7.31
CA HIS A 141 -8.84 0.84 8.13
C HIS A 141 -8.21 0.20 9.39
N LYS A 142 -7.07 -0.47 9.24
CA LYS A 142 -6.34 -1.04 10.38
C LYS A 142 -5.94 0.01 11.41
N LYS A 143 -5.40 1.15 10.94
CA LYS A 143 -5.04 2.27 11.82
C LYS A 143 -6.25 2.88 12.51
N GLU A 144 -7.35 3.03 11.83
CA GLU A 144 -8.63 3.48 12.39
C GLU A 144 -9.08 2.56 13.54
N ILE A 145 -9.12 1.24 13.30
CA ILE A 145 -9.50 0.25 14.33
C ILE A 145 -8.57 0.30 15.54
N GLU A 146 -7.26 0.44 15.31
CA GLU A 146 -6.27 0.63 16.38
C GLU A 146 -6.61 1.86 17.24
N LEU A 147 -6.93 3.00 16.61
CA LEU A 147 -7.28 4.22 17.32
C LEU A 147 -8.59 4.10 18.12
N TRP A 148 -9.63 3.46 17.54
CA TRP A 148 -10.86 3.14 18.28
C TRP A 148 -10.57 2.29 19.52
N ASN A 149 -9.72 1.27 19.40
CA ASN A 149 -9.35 0.42 20.54
C ASN A 149 -8.55 1.18 21.60
N ILE A 150 -7.60 2.01 21.20
CA ILE A 150 -6.77 2.81 22.12
C ILE A 150 -7.64 3.78 22.92
N PHE A 151 -8.50 4.54 22.25
CA PHE A 151 -9.22 5.64 22.90
C PHE A 151 -10.57 5.25 23.50
N THR A 152 -11.18 4.17 23.02
CA THR A 152 -12.54 3.78 23.43
C THR A 152 -12.72 2.29 23.71
N ASN A 153 -11.64 1.52 23.77
CA ASN A 153 -11.59 0.08 24.04
C ASN A 153 -12.29 -0.83 23.00
N SER A 154 -12.96 -0.28 22.01
CA SER A 154 -13.58 -1.07 20.94
C SER A 154 -14.05 -0.20 19.79
N LYS A 155 -14.07 -0.77 18.60
CA LYS A 155 -14.72 -0.21 17.41
C LYS A 155 -16.21 0.00 17.67
N PRO A 156 -16.81 1.13 17.19
CA PRO A 156 -18.27 1.32 17.24
C PRO A 156 -19.03 0.26 16.44
N LYS A 157 -20.28 -0.01 16.86
CA LYS A 157 -21.21 -0.92 16.18
C LYS A 157 -22.54 -0.24 15.82
N GLU A 158 -22.66 1.03 16.19
CA GLU A 158 -23.85 1.84 16.04
C GLU A 158 -24.02 2.32 14.60
N LYS A 159 -25.24 2.70 14.21
CA LYS A 159 -25.59 3.09 12.82
C LYS A 159 -24.85 4.33 12.29
N TRP A 160 -24.33 5.16 13.17
CA TRP A 160 -23.55 6.34 12.78
C TRP A 160 -22.12 5.99 12.30
N TYR A 161 -21.64 4.79 12.62
CA TYR A 161 -20.37 4.26 12.13
C TYR A 161 -20.63 3.44 10.85
N ILE A 162 -20.21 4.00 9.71
CA ILE A 162 -20.58 3.50 8.38
C ILE A 162 -19.33 2.91 7.72
N GLU A 163 -19.28 1.59 7.61
CA GLU A 163 -18.25 0.87 6.86
C GLU A 163 -18.68 0.75 5.39
N ILE A 164 -17.90 1.34 4.47
CA ILE A 164 -18.26 1.39 3.05
C ILE A 164 -17.67 0.25 2.22
N GLY A 165 -16.70 -0.51 2.75
CA GLY A 165 -16.03 -1.59 2.02
C GLY A 165 -15.26 -1.13 0.79
N SER A 166 -14.77 0.12 0.76
CA SER A 166 -14.23 0.73 -0.43
C SER A 166 -13.01 1.63 -0.17
N GLY A 167 -12.32 2.05 -1.25
CA GLY A 167 -11.11 2.85 -1.17
C GLY A 167 -11.33 4.29 -0.68
N MET A 168 -10.23 5.01 -0.40
CA MET A 168 -10.26 6.35 0.20
C MET A 168 -11.01 7.38 -0.64
N GLY A 169 -10.97 7.29 -1.98
CA GLY A 169 -11.73 8.19 -2.86
C GLY A 169 -13.24 8.08 -2.65
N ALA A 170 -13.77 6.87 -2.50
CA ALA A 170 -15.19 6.66 -2.18
C ALA A 170 -15.52 7.17 -0.77
N ALA A 171 -14.64 6.92 0.22
CA ALA A 171 -14.83 7.42 1.58
C ALA A 171 -14.90 8.95 1.63
N LEU A 172 -14.01 9.64 0.91
CA LEU A 172 -13.98 11.10 0.81
C LEU A 172 -15.23 11.70 0.17
N ASN A 173 -15.79 11.02 -0.83
CA ASN A 173 -17.02 11.48 -1.50
C ASN A 173 -18.27 11.32 -0.62
N MET A 174 -18.22 10.47 0.40
CA MET A 174 -19.33 10.27 1.35
C MET A 174 -19.23 11.15 2.59
N ALA A 175 -18.03 11.61 2.94
CA ALA A 175 -17.77 12.45 4.11
C ALA A 175 -18.09 13.92 3.85
#